data_c1de1ddcbb9f32a4b8af9eed2f5368fb
#
_entry.id   c1de1ddcbb9f32a4b8af9eed2f5368fb
#
_cell.length_a   1.000
_cell.length_b   1.000
_cell.length_c   1.000
_cell.angle_alpha   90.00
_cell.angle_beta   90.00
_cell.angle_gamma   90.00
#
_symmetry.space_group_name_H-M   'P 1'
#
loop_
_entity.id
_entity.type
_entity.pdbx_description
1 polymer ?
#
loop_
_entity_poly.entity_id
_entity_poly.type
_entity_poly.pdbx_seq_one_letter_code
_entity_poly.pdbx_strand_id
1 'polypeptide(L)'
;MGKISKHRLACIVFAIIMGIFGIFHLFNASSMVNVVPKWLPGGILWVYVTGVGFILAAIAILINVQTKLACYLLAVMLLIFIGTIHVPAMMGGDPISRQLAMLMMLKDVGLVMAAFLVGYNSDKPDEE
;
A
#
# COMPACT_ATOMS: atom_id res chain seq x y z
N MET A 1 18.37 23.27 13.64
CA MET A 1 17.53 22.18 13.14
C MET A 1 18.29 20.87 13.27
N GLY A 2 17.69 19.87 13.89
CA GLY A 2 18.27 18.54 13.97
C GLY A 2 18.34 17.88 12.59
N LYS A 3 19.37 17.06 12.37
CA LYS A 3 19.44 16.25 11.16
C LYS A 3 18.34 15.17 11.18
N ILE A 4 17.67 14.99 10.06
CA ILE A 4 16.73 13.86 9.88
C ILE A 4 17.56 12.59 9.79
N SER A 5 17.22 11.57 10.60
CA SER A 5 17.89 10.27 10.52
C SER A 5 17.62 9.60 9.18
N LYS A 6 18.52 8.72 8.74
CA LYS A 6 18.33 7.95 7.51
C LYS A 6 17.05 7.11 7.56
N HIS A 7 16.76 6.55 8.72
CA HIS A 7 15.53 5.81 8.95
C HIS A 7 14.30 6.71 8.77
N ARG A 8 14.29 7.89 9.39
CA ARG A 8 13.16 8.84 9.26
C ARG A 8 12.98 9.31 7.82
N LEU A 9 14.07 9.57 7.10
CA LEU A 9 14.01 9.92 5.69
C LEU A 9 13.35 8.80 4.87
N ALA A 10 13.73 7.54 5.10
CA ALA A 10 13.13 6.40 4.42
C ALA A 10 11.62 6.30 4.72
N CYS A 11 11.21 6.51 5.96
CA CYS A 11 9.79 6.53 6.35
C CYS A 11 9.02 7.63 5.63
N ILE A 12 9.58 8.83 5.53
CA ILE A 12 8.96 9.97 4.84
C ILE A 12 8.78 9.65 3.35
N VAL A 13 9.81 9.14 2.68
CA VAL A 13 9.72 8.76 1.27
C VAL A 13 8.68 7.65 1.06
N PHE A 14 8.68 6.64 1.91
CA PHE A 14 7.68 5.58 1.87
C PHE A 14 6.26 6.13 2.02
N ALA A 15 6.04 7.03 2.97
CA ALA A 15 4.74 7.67 3.20
C ALA A 15 4.29 8.51 2.00
N ILE A 16 5.20 9.25 1.37
CA ILE A 16 4.90 10.03 0.17
C ILE A 16 4.43 9.11 -0.96
N ILE A 17 5.11 7.98 -1.17
CA ILE A 17 4.73 6.99 -2.18
C ILE A 17 3.33 6.42 -1.87
N MET A 18 3.05 6.09 -0.62
CA MET A 18 1.74 5.60 -0.23
C MET A 18 0.64 6.66 -0.45
N GLY A 19 0.93 7.90 -0.14
CA GLY A 19 0.03 9.03 -0.40
C GLY A 19 -0.28 9.19 -1.90
N ILE A 20 0.73 9.07 -2.75
CA ILE A 20 0.56 9.12 -4.21
C ILE A 20 -0.33 7.97 -4.69
N PHE A 21 -0.12 6.75 -4.21
CA PHE A 21 -1.00 5.62 -4.52
C PHE A 21 -2.45 5.89 -4.09
N GLY A 22 -2.64 6.46 -2.90
CA GLY A 22 -3.97 6.81 -2.41
C GLY A 22 -4.67 7.83 -3.29
N ILE A 23 -3.98 8.90 -3.65
CA ILE A 23 -4.51 9.94 -4.54
C ILE A 23 -4.84 9.34 -5.91
N PHE A 24 -3.95 8.49 -6.44
CA PHE A 24 -4.17 7.82 -7.72
C PHE A 24 -5.45 6.97 -7.70
N HIS A 25 -5.70 6.24 -6.61
CA HIS A 25 -6.92 5.45 -6.44
C HIS A 25 -8.18 6.32 -6.47
N LEU A 26 -8.15 7.48 -5.81
CA LEU A 26 -9.31 8.38 -5.77
C LEU A 26 -9.61 8.99 -7.14
N PHE A 27 -8.58 9.40 -7.89
CA PHE A 27 -8.76 10.02 -9.20
C PHE A 27 -9.02 9.03 -10.33
N ASN A 28 -8.64 7.78 -10.18
CA ASN A 28 -8.77 6.75 -11.22
C ASN A 28 -9.70 5.61 -10.80
N ALA A 29 -10.59 5.84 -9.86
CA ALA A 29 -11.46 4.80 -9.30
C ALA A 29 -12.32 4.12 -10.38
N SER A 30 -12.83 4.87 -11.34
CA SER A 30 -13.65 4.33 -12.42
C SER A 30 -12.91 3.34 -13.33
N SER A 31 -11.61 3.56 -13.53
CA SER A 31 -10.76 2.61 -14.27
C SER A 31 -10.37 1.41 -13.43
N MET A 32 -10.15 1.63 -12.14
CA MET A 32 -9.67 0.61 -11.21
C MET A 32 -10.76 -0.35 -10.73
N VAL A 33 -12.02 0.03 -10.86
CA VAL A 33 -13.14 -0.84 -10.43
C VAL A 33 -13.13 -2.20 -11.15
N ASN A 34 -12.55 -2.26 -12.34
CA ASN A 34 -12.49 -3.49 -13.13
C ASN A 34 -11.63 -4.58 -12.49
N VAL A 35 -10.69 -4.21 -11.60
CA VAL A 35 -9.86 -5.19 -10.89
C VAL A 35 -10.47 -5.65 -9.57
N VAL A 36 -11.54 -5.01 -9.12
CA VAL A 36 -12.27 -5.44 -7.91
C VAL A 36 -12.96 -6.76 -8.21
N PRO A 37 -12.78 -7.80 -7.36
CA PRO A 37 -13.45 -9.08 -7.58
C PRO A 37 -14.97 -8.92 -7.68
N LYS A 38 -15.58 -9.53 -8.69
CA LYS A 38 -17.03 -9.39 -8.95
C LYS A 38 -17.90 -10.01 -7.87
N TRP A 39 -17.36 -10.97 -7.11
CA TRP A 39 -18.07 -11.59 -5.99
C TRP A 39 -18.14 -10.66 -4.77
N LEU A 40 -17.32 -9.61 -4.72
CA LEU A 40 -17.30 -8.67 -3.61
C LEU A 40 -18.33 -7.57 -3.83
N PRO A 41 -19.35 -7.44 -2.94
CA PRO A 41 -20.34 -6.36 -3.07
C PRO A 41 -19.70 -5.00 -2.81
N GLY A 42 -20.19 -3.96 -3.51
CA GLY A 42 -19.76 -2.58 -3.32
C GLY A 42 -18.89 -2.02 -4.44
N GLY A 43 -18.25 -2.86 -5.26
CA GLY A 43 -17.52 -2.43 -6.47
C GLY A 43 -16.57 -1.26 -6.23
N ILE A 44 -16.87 -0.11 -6.85
CA ILE A 44 -16.03 1.10 -6.78
C ILE A 44 -15.80 1.63 -5.36
N LEU A 45 -16.71 1.34 -4.42
CA LEU A 45 -16.55 1.74 -3.02
C LEU A 45 -15.24 1.22 -2.44
N TRP A 46 -14.85 -0.01 -2.80
CA TRP A 46 -13.60 -0.61 -2.31
C TRP A 46 -12.36 0.09 -2.84
N VAL A 47 -12.42 0.65 -4.05
CA VAL A 47 -11.32 1.46 -4.59
C VAL A 47 -11.16 2.74 -3.77
N TYR A 48 -12.27 3.41 -3.44
CA TYR A 48 -12.25 4.61 -2.58
C TYR A 48 -11.76 4.29 -1.16
N VAL A 49 -12.24 3.22 -0.56
CA VAL A 49 -11.79 2.76 0.77
C VAL A 49 -10.28 2.52 0.78
N THR A 50 -9.77 1.86 -0.25
CA THR A 50 -8.34 1.61 -0.41
C THR A 50 -7.55 2.92 -0.54
N GLY A 51 -8.01 3.84 -1.38
CA GLY A 51 -7.37 5.14 -1.57
C GLY A 51 -7.31 5.94 -0.28
N VAL A 52 -8.39 6.00 0.46
CA VAL A 52 -8.45 6.66 1.78
C VAL A 52 -7.52 5.94 2.77
N GLY A 53 -7.49 4.62 2.76
CA GLY A 53 -6.59 3.83 3.61
C GLY A 53 -5.12 4.16 3.37
N PHE A 54 -4.70 4.26 2.11
CA PHE A 54 -3.33 4.67 1.75
C PHE A 54 -3.02 6.08 2.23
N ILE A 55 -3.94 7.04 2.07
CA ILE A 55 -3.73 8.42 2.49
C ILE A 55 -3.63 8.52 4.02
N LEU A 56 -4.52 7.83 4.75
CA LEU A 56 -4.47 7.82 6.21
C LEU A 56 -3.17 7.21 6.73
N ALA A 57 -2.70 6.11 6.12
CA ALA A 57 -1.42 5.52 6.47
C ALA A 57 -0.26 6.49 6.19
N ALA A 58 -0.27 7.17 5.05
CA ALA A 58 0.74 8.17 4.71
C ALA A 58 0.78 9.30 5.74
N ILE A 59 -0.38 9.85 6.10
CA ILE A 59 -0.48 10.93 7.09
C ILE A 59 0.04 10.43 8.45
N ALA A 60 -0.38 9.26 8.91
CA ALA A 60 0.05 8.69 10.19
C ALA A 60 1.58 8.55 10.27
N ILE A 61 2.21 8.07 9.19
CA ILE A 61 3.66 7.93 9.12
C ILE A 61 4.34 9.30 9.09
N LEU A 62 3.82 10.26 8.32
CA LEU A 62 4.41 11.60 8.18
C LEU A 62 4.38 12.38 9.51
N ILE A 63 3.27 12.31 10.24
CA ILE A 63 3.15 12.99 11.54
C ILE A 63 3.67 12.14 12.70
N ASN A 64 4.08 10.92 12.42
CA ASN A 64 4.59 9.94 13.40
C ASN A 64 3.61 9.66 14.53
N VAL A 65 2.33 9.51 14.21
CA VAL A 65 1.26 9.16 15.15
C VAL A 65 0.64 7.84 14.71
N GLN A 66 0.59 6.87 15.63
CA GLN A 66 0.06 5.52 15.35
C GLN A 66 0.73 4.84 14.14
N THR A 67 2.00 5.12 13.92
CA THR A 67 2.78 4.61 12.78
C THR A 67 2.76 3.09 12.70
N LYS A 68 2.94 2.42 13.83
CA LYS A 68 2.95 0.96 13.91
C LYS A 68 1.62 0.35 13.48
N LEU A 69 0.50 0.87 14.00
CA LEU A 69 -0.84 0.44 13.62
C LEU A 69 -1.11 0.69 12.14
N ALA A 70 -0.80 1.88 11.66
CA ALA A 70 -0.98 2.27 10.26
C ALA A 70 -0.21 1.33 9.31
N CYS A 71 1.04 1.05 9.62
CA CYS A 71 1.88 0.17 8.81
C CYS A 71 1.38 -1.27 8.79
N TYR A 72 0.94 -1.81 9.92
CA TYR A 72 0.43 -3.16 9.97
C TYR A 72 -0.92 -3.30 9.26
N LEU A 73 -1.81 -2.32 9.40
CA LEU A 73 -3.05 -2.29 8.63
C LEU A 73 -2.79 -2.18 7.13
N LEU A 74 -1.82 -1.36 6.74
CA LEU A 74 -1.37 -1.24 5.34
C LEU A 74 -0.84 -2.57 4.82
N ALA A 75 0.00 -3.26 5.59
CA ALA A 75 0.53 -4.56 5.22
C ALA A 75 -0.58 -5.60 5.03
N VAL A 76 -1.57 -5.64 5.92
CA VAL A 76 -2.73 -6.54 5.80
C VAL A 76 -3.53 -6.22 4.54
N MET A 77 -3.78 -4.95 4.26
CA MET A 77 -4.51 -4.51 3.06
C MET A 77 -3.80 -4.98 1.79
N LEU A 78 -2.48 -4.80 1.72
CA LEU A 78 -1.68 -5.24 0.57
C LEU A 78 -1.68 -6.77 0.43
N LEU A 79 -1.61 -7.52 1.53
CA LEU A 79 -1.72 -8.98 1.51
C LEU A 79 -3.08 -9.44 0.96
N ILE A 80 -4.15 -8.76 1.33
CA ILE A 80 -5.48 -9.02 0.79
C ILE A 80 -5.49 -8.80 -0.72
N PHE A 81 -4.87 -7.74 -1.23
CA PHE A 81 -4.76 -7.49 -2.67
C PHE A 81 -3.99 -8.57 -3.39
N ILE A 82 -2.88 -9.02 -2.82
CA ILE A 82 -2.10 -10.12 -3.39
C ILE A 82 -3.00 -11.35 -3.58
N GLY A 83 -3.71 -11.74 -2.53
CA GLY A 83 -4.55 -12.93 -2.55
C GLY A 83 -5.81 -12.82 -3.42
N THR A 84 -6.45 -11.65 -3.46
CA THR A 84 -7.75 -11.48 -4.11
C THR A 84 -7.68 -10.92 -5.53
N ILE A 85 -6.64 -10.19 -5.87
CA ILE A 85 -6.50 -9.51 -7.16
C ILE A 85 -5.34 -10.10 -7.97
N HIS A 86 -4.14 -10.07 -7.40
CA HIS A 86 -2.93 -10.40 -8.17
C HIS A 86 -2.76 -11.89 -8.42
N VAL A 87 -2.97 -12.74 -7.43
CA VAL A 87 -2.87 -14.19 -7.62
C VAL A 87 -3.91 -14.71 -8.62
N PRO A 88 -5.21 -14.37 -8.51
CA PRO A 88 -6.18 -14.76 -9.52
C PRO A 88 -5.85 -14.23 -10.93
N ALA A 89 -5.35 -13.00 -11.04
CA ALA A 89 -4.98 -12.41 -12.33
C ALA A 89 -3.80 -13.13 -12.99
N MET A 90 -2.90 -13.73 -12.20
CA MET A 90 -1.79 -14.55 -12.72
C MET A 90 -2.24 -15.91 -13.25
N MET A 91 -3.41 -16.38 -12.81
CA MET A 91 -3.91 -17.72 -13.15
C MET A 91 -4.74 -17.72 -14.44
N GLY A 92 -5.10 -16.58 -14.99
CA GLY A 92 -5.93 -16.44 -16.17
C GLY A 92 -5.47 -15.31 -17.08
N GLY A 93 -6.23 -15.08 -18.17
CA GLY A 93 -5.96 -14.01 -19.10
C GLY A 93 -4.85 -14.30 -20.10
N ASP A 94 -4.46 -13.26 -20.86
CA ASP A 94 -3.40 -13.33 -21.84
C ASP A 94 -2.01 -13.27 -21.17
N PRO A 95 -0.92 -13.66 -21.90
CA PRO A 95 0.43 -13.67 -21.32
C PRO A 95 0.91 -12.32 -20.79
N ILE A 96 0.57 -11.22 -21.46
CA ILE A 96 0.97 -9.86 -21.05
C ILE A 96 0.28 -9.48 -19.73
N SER A 97 -1.02 -9.72 -19.61
CA SER A 97 -1.78 -9.46 -18.38
C SER A 97 -1.26 -10.28 -17.20
N ARG A 98 -0.88 -11.53 -17.43
CA ARG A 98 -0.27 -12.38 -16.39
C ARG A 98 1.08 -11.86 -15.92
N GLN A 99 1.92 -11.38 -16.84
CA GLN A 99 3.21 -10.78 -16.50
C GLN A 99 3.03 -9.50 -15.68
N LEU A 100 2.09 -8.65 -16.08
CA LEU A 100 1.77 -7.42 -15.33
C LEU A 100 1.26 -7.75 -13.92
N ALA A 101 0.39 -8.75 -13.80
CA ALA A 101 -0.10 -9.20 -12.49
C ALA A 101 1.04 -9.70 -11.60
N MET A 102 2.01 -10.42 -12.17
CA MET A 102 3.19 -10.89 -11.44
C MET A 102 4.05 -9.72 -10.95
N LEU A 103 4.29 -8.73 -11.81
CA LEU A 103 5.05 -7.54 -11.43
C LEU A 103 4.34 -6.75 -10.32
N MET A 104 3.03 -6.60 -10.42
CA MET A 104 2.21 -5.95 -9.40
C MET A 104 2.27 -6.71 -8.07
N MET A 105 2.21 -8.03 -8.12
CA MET A 105 2.33 -8.88 -6.93
C MET A 105 3.71 -8.71 -6.27
N LEU A 106 4.79 -8.75 -7.06
CA LEU A 106 6.15 -8.57 -6.54
C LEU A 106 6.33 -7.20 -5.90
N LYS A 107 5.79 -6.16 -6.54
CA LYS A 107 5.78 -4.81 -5.98
C LYS A 107 5.06 -4.80 -4.62
N ASP A 108 3.88 -5.40 -4.53
CA ASP A 108 3.09 -5.40 -3.31
C ASP A 108 3.76 -6.22 -2.20
N VAL A 109 4.42 -7.33 -2.52
CA VAL A 109 5.24 -8.07 -1.54
C VAL A 109 6.35 -7.18 -0.98
N GLY A 110 7.04 -6.45 -1.84
CA GLY A 110 8.05 -5.48 -1.40
C GLY A 110 7.47 -4.38 -0.51
N LEU A 111 6.29 -3.86 -0.86
CA LEU A 111 5.61 -2.84 -0.05
C LEU A 111 5.13 -3.39 1.30
N VAL A 112 4.66 -4.64 1.36
CA VAL A 112 4.32 -5.31 2.62
C VAL A 112 5.53 -5.37 3.54
N MET A 113 6.68 -5.78 3.02
CA MET A 113 7.90 -5.84 3.81
C MET A 113 8.38 -4.46 4.24
N ALA A 114 8.28 -3.45 3.37
CA ALA A 114 8.61 -2.07 3.72
C ALA A 114 7.69 -1.54 4.83
N ALA A 115 6.38 -1.76 4.72
CA ALA A 115 5.42 -1.38 5.75
C ALA A 115 5.72 -2.08 7.08
N PHE A 116 6.03 -3.37 7.04
CA PHE A 116 6.40 -4.14 8.22
C PHE A 116 7.66 -3.58 8.89
N LEU A 117 8.69 -3.27 8.13
CA LEU A 117 9.95 -2.72 8.66
C LEU A 117 9.74 -1.32 9.27
N VAL A 118 8.98 -0.47 8.60
CA VAL A 118 8.64 0.86 9.12
C VAL A 118 7.86 0.75 10.42
N GLY A 119 6.86 -0.12 10.47
CA GLY A 119 6.06 -0.34 11.68
C GLY A 119 6.87 -0.94 12.82
N TYR A 120 7.67 -1.94 12.52
CA TYR A 120 8.52 -2.62 13.52
C TYR A 120 9.53 -1.68 14.16
N ASN A 121 10.09 -0.77 13.39
CA ASN A 121 11.11 0.17 13.87
C ASN A 121 10.53 1.47 14.43
N SER A 122 9.23 1.67 14.39
CA SER A 122 8.60 2.94 14.79
C SER A 122 8.76 3.28 16.27
N ASP A 123 8.95 2.29 17.12
CA ASP A 123 9.11 2.47 18.56
C ASP A 123 10.60 2.59 18.98
N LYS A 124 11.52 2.42 18.04
CA LYS A 124 12.96 2.51 18.35
C LYS A 124 13.41 3.97 18.27
N PRO A 125 14.23 4.42 19.23
CA PRO A 125 14.87 5.73 19.08
C PRO A 125 15.72 5.73 17.81
N ASP A 126 15.77 6.89 17.15
CA ASP A 126 16.64 7.07 15.98
C ASP A 126 18.09 6.89 16.42
N GLU A 127 18.65 5.73 16.16
CA GLU A 127 20.08 5.49 16.30
C GLU A 127 20.78 6.15 15.09
N GLU A 128 21.53 7.18 15.38
CA GLU A 128 22.41 7.82 14.39
C GLU A 128 23.70 7.03 14.18
#